data_e062e925fead0e3792de1d31bea8fd06
#
_entry.id   e062e925fead0e3792de1d31bea8fd06
#
_cell.length_a   1.000
_cell.length_b   1.000
_cell.length_c   1.000
_cell.angle_alpha   90.00
_cell.angle_beta   90.00
_cell.angle_gamma   90.00
#
_symmetry.space_group_name_H-M   'P 1'
#
loop_
_entity.id
_entity.type
_entity.pdbx_description
1 polymer ?
#
loop_
_entity_poly.entity_id
_entity_poly.type
_entity_poly.pdbx_seq_one_letter_code
_entity_poly.pdbx_strand_id
1 'polypeptide(L)'
;MNLVMSDNARNKLGCYMTRQASINNIPVSGLVSRFTVEPAVQQRFENASKDSTELTKKINVIGVTDQKGEKVLMDTTGPIARTNTSYDGTDRRNPINAVDLKSRQYQCEQVNYDTFISYPQLDAWAAHNDFQTRISAQIARQVALDRIMIGFNGTSHAEKSNFSTNKLLQDVNVGWLEHIRTNASARVMNDVTLTSRNMDNTVAHAGKYAN
;
A
#
# COMPACT_ATOMS: atom_id res chain seq x y z
N MET A 1 29.20 -24.87 15.62
CA MET A 1 27.78 -24.64 15.94
C MET A 1 26.97 -25.58 15.07
N ASN A 2 26.29 -26.58 15.66
CA ASN A 2 25.53 -27.57 14.88
C ASN A 2 24.33 -26.87 14.21
N LEU A 3 24.33 -26.82 12.89
CA LEU A 3 23.24 -26.29 12.04
C LEU A 3 22.06 -27.29 11.91
N VAL A 4 21.89 -28.18 12.87
CA VAL A 4 20.84 -29.20 12.86
C VAL A 4 19.67 -28.67 13.68
N MET A 5 18.53 -28.58 13.02
CA MET A 5 17.26 -28.21 13.63
C MET A 5 16.80 -29.25 14.65
N SER A 6 16.27 -28.82 15.78
CA SER A 6 15.74 -29.74 16.82
C SER A 6 14.54 -30.54 16.30
N ASP A 7 14.28 -31.71 16.88
CA ASP A 7 13.18 -32.57 16.50
C ASP A 7 11.82 -31.88 16.71
N ASN A 8 11.70 -31.08 17.78
CA ASN A 8 10.47 -30.29 18.03
C ASN A 8 10.23 -29.25 16.93
N ALA A 9 11.26 -28.49 16.53
CA ALA A 9 11.16 -27.52 15.44
C ALA A 9 10.84 -28.20 14.10
N ARG A 10 11.45 -29.37 13.84
CA ARG A 10 11.17 -30.16 12.64
C ARG A 10 9.71 -30.61 12.57
N ASN A 11 9.18 -31.13 13.70
CA ASN A 11 7.77 -31.53 13.78
C ASN A 11 6.81 -30.34 13.58
N LYS A 12 7.09 -29.20 14.22
CA LYS A 12 6.27 -27.97 14.08
C LYS A 12 6.32 -27.43 12.65
N LEU A 13 7.49 -27.46 12.00
CA LEU A 13 7.63 -27.09 10.60
C LEU A 13 6.86 -28.06 9.68
N GLY A 14 6.94 -29.36 9.92
CA GLY A 14 6.17 -30.37 9.19
C GLY A 14 4.67 -30.13 9.30
N CYS A 15 4.16 -29.84 10.49
CA CYS A 15 2.75 -29.47 10.70
C CYS A 15 2.37 -28.19 9.95
N TYR A 16 3.25 -27.18 9.96
CA TYR A 16 3.02 -25.93 9.21
C TYR A 16 2.95 -26.19 7.70
N MET A 17 3.91 -26.94 7.14
CA MET A 17 3.91 -27.31 5.72
C MET A 17 2.67 -28.11 5.33
N THR A 18 2.29 -29.11 6.11
CA THR A 18 1.07 -29.89 5.88
C THR A 18 -0.17 -29.02 5.86
N ARG A 19 -0.26 -28.05 6.80
CA ARG A 19 -1.38 -27.09 6.84
C ARG A 19 -1.38 -26.18 5.62
N GLN A 20 -0.24 -25.67 5.18
CA GLN A 20 -0.15 -24.84 3.99
C GLN A 20 -0.54 -25.61 2.73
N ALA A 21 -0.09 -26.85 2.60
CA ALA A 21 -0.46 -27.75 1.49
C ALA A 21 -1.98 -27.98 1.46
N SER A 22 -2.57 -28.32 2.61
CA SER A 22 -4.02 -28.55 2.74
C SER A 22 -4.85 -27.31 2.40
N ILE A 23 -4.46 -26.13 2.88
CA ILE A 23 -5.19 -24.88 2.61
C ILE A 23 -5.18 -24.51 1.12
N ASN A 24 -4.08 -24.81 0.42
CA ASN A 24 -3.90 -24.53 -1.00
C ASN A 24 -4.28 -25.72 -1.90
N ASN A 25 -4.81 -26.80 -1.34
CA ASN A 25 -5.22 -28.00 -2.06
C ASN A 25 -4.11 -28.61 -2.93
N ILE A 26 -2.87 -28.63 -2.41
CA ILE A 26 -1.69 -29.20 -3.09
C ILE A 26 -1.02 -30.27 -2.21
N PRO A 27 -0.24 -31.20 -2.77
CA PRO A 27 0.56 -32.11 -1.97
C PRO A 27 1.71 -31.34 -1.27
N VAL A 28 2.18 -31.84 -0.11
CA VAL A 28 3.28 -31.23 0.63
C VAL A 28 4.56 -31.07 -0.21
N SER A 29 4.83 -32.01 -1.10
CA SER A 29 5.93 -31.93 -2.08
C SER A 29 5.79 -30.76 -3.07
N GLY A 30 4.58 -30.30 -3.34
CA GLY A 30 4.30 -29.16 -4.21
C GLY A 30 4.70 -27.82 -3.61
N LEU A 31 4.86 -27.73 -2.29
CA LEU A 31 5.30 -26.50 -1.61
C LEU A 31 6.77 -26.11 -1.93
N VAL A 32 7.56 -27.04 -2.42
CA VAL A 32 8.97 -26.79 -2.78
C VAL A 32 9.08 -26.11 -4.15
N SER A 33 8.04 -26.16 -4.95
CA SER A 33 7.95 -25.55 -6.29
C SER A 33 6.98 -24.36 -6.30
N ARG A 34 7.00 -23.60 -7.38
CA ARG A 34 6.01 -22.52 -7.58
C ARG A 34 4.60 -23.12 -7.70
N PHE A 35 3.66 -22.58 -6.98
CA PHE A 35 2.25 -22.94 -7.07
C PHE A 35 1.36 -21.70 -7.04
N THR A 36 0.17 -21.82 -7.58
CA THR A 36 -0.85 -20.78 -7.51
C THR A 36 -1.58 -20.88 -6.17
N VAL A 37 -1.61 -19.78 -5.44
CA VAL A 37 -2.34 -19.70 -4.17
C VAL A 37 -3.84 -19.68 -4.44
N GLU A 38 -4.59 -20.44 -3.67
CA GLU A 38 -6.06 -20.42 -3.74
C GLU A 38 -6.60 -19.00 -3.47
N PRO A 39 -7.54 -18.50 -4.28
CA PRO A 39 -8.05 -17.11 -4.17
C PRO A 39 -8.59 -16.79 -2.78
N ALA A 40 -9.24 -17.74 -2.11
CA ALA A 40 -9.76 -17.55 -0.75
C ALA A 40 -8.63 -17.42 0.29
N VAL A 41 -7.49 -18.06 0.07
CA VAL A 41 -6.30 -17.94 0.93
C VAL A 41 -5.63 -16.59 0.71
N GLN A 42 -5.51 -16.19 -0.54
CA GLN A 42 -4.97 -14.88 -0.90
C GLN A 42 -5.80 -13.75 -0.28
N GLN A 43 -7.12 -13.81 -0.40
CA GLN A 43 -8.02 -12.81 0.17
C GLN A 43 -7.92 -12.73 1.71
N ARG A 44 -7.79 -13.89 2.39
CA ARG A 44 -7.56 -13.91 3.85
C ARG A 44 -6.25 -13.26 4.23
N PHE A 45 -5.18 -13.52 3.47
CA PHE A 45 -3.89 -12.89 3.70
C PHE A 45 -3.94 -11.37 3.46
N GLU A 46 -4.61 -10.92 2.40
CA GLU A 46 -4.82 -9.50 2.13
C GLU A 46 -5.58 -8.80 3.26
N ASN A 47 -6.64 -9.42 3.77
CA ASN A 47 -7.39 -8.89 4.90
C ASN A 47 -6.52 -8.84 6.17
N ALA A 48 -5.76 -9.89 6.47
CA ALA A 48 -4.84 -9.92 7.61
C ALA A 48 -3.74 -8.85 7.49
N SER A 49 -3.21 -8.64 6.31
CA SER A 49 -2.23 -7.59 6.04
C SER A 49 -2.86 -6.20 6.23
N LYS A 50 -4.06 -5.96 5.67
CA LYS A 50 -4.80 -4.71 5.82
C LYS A 50 -5.08 -4.39 7.29
N ASP A 51 -5.50 -5.38 8.06
CA ASP A 51 -5.89 -5.23 9.47
C ASP A 51 -4.67 -5.13 10.42
N SER A 52 -3.48 -5.37 9.94
CA SER A 52 -2.26 -5.39 10.75
C SER A 52 -1.75 -4.00 11.16
N THR A 53 -2.18 -2.92 10.49
CA THR A 53 -1.80 -1.54 10.82
C THR A 53 -3.00 -0.59 10.76
N GLU A 54 -2.99 0.45 11.59
CA GLU A 54 -4.09 1.43 11.64
C GLU A 54 -4.21 2.25 10.34
N LEU A 55 -3.11 2.50 9.65
CA LEU A 55 -3.15 3.23 8.40
C LEU A 55 -3.78 2.41 7.28
N THR A 56 -3.37 1.14 7.13
CA THR A 56 -3.91 0.27 6.07
C THR A 56 -5.39 -0.04 6.26
N LYS A 57 -5.89 -0.08 7.50
CA LYS A 57 -7.32 -0.20 7.78
C LYS A 57 -8.15 0.96 7.20
N LYS A 58 -7.58 2.17 7.22
CA LYS A 58 -8.25 3.39 6.72
C LYS A 58 -8.16 3.56 5.20
N ILE A 59 -7.25 2.86 4.54
CA ILE A 59 -7.08 2.91 3.09
C ILE A 59 -8.11 1.98 2.43
N ASN A 60 -8.81 2.51 1.43
CA ASN A 60 -9.71 1.71 0.61
C ASN A 60 -8.90 0.88 -0.39
N VAL A 61 -8.97 -0.45 -0.26
CA VAL A 61 -8.36 -1.40 -1.18
C VAL A 61 -9.44 -1.97 -2.09
N ILE A 62 -9.28 -1.77 -3.38
CA ILE A 62 -10.23 -2.23 -4.39
C ILE A 62 -9.58 -3.40 -5.14
N GLY A 63 -10.25 -4.56 -5.12
CA GLY A 63 -9.85 -5.71 -5.94
C GLY A 63 -10.18 -5.44 -7.41
N VAL A 64 -9.23 -5.72 -8.29
CA VAL A 64 -9.41 -5.63 -9.74
C VAL A 64 -9.00 -6.96 -10.37
N THR A 65 -9.65 -7.33 -11.47
CA THR A 65 -9.37 -8.57 -12.23
C THR A 65 -8.34 -8.31 -13.33
N ASP A 66 -8.36 -7.11 -13.91
CA ASP A 66 -7.52 -6.76 -15.03
C ASP A 66 -6.26 -6.01 -14.56
N GLN A 67 -5.14 -6.30 -15.20
CA GLN A 67 -3.87 -5.64 -14.90
C GLN A 67 -3.89 -4.14 -15.19
N LYS A 68 -4.64 -3.74 -16.21
CA LYS A 68 -4.84 -2.34 -16.60
C LYS A 68 -6.30 -2.05 -16.75
N GLY A 69 -6.73 -0.88 -16.33
CA GLY A 69 -8.11 -0.48 -16.49
C GLY A 69 -8.29 1.00 -16.17
N GLU A 70 -9.52 1.42 -16.20
CA GLU A 70 -9.93 2.79 -16.02
C GLU A 70 -10.89 2.92 -14.83
N LYS A 71 -10.64 3.90 -13.99
CA LYS A 71 -11.55 4.30 -12.91
C LYS A 71 -12.33 5.51 -13.36
N VAL A 72 -13.64 5.40 -13.45
CA VAL A 72 -14.52 6.54 -13.65
C VAL A 72 -14.88 7.12 -12.28
N LEU A 73 -14.48 8.36 -12.05
CA LEU A 73 -14.78 9.11 -10.83
C LEU A 73 -15.86 10.14 -11.15
N MET A 74 -16.86 10.21 -10.29
CA MET A 74 -17.89 11.23 -10.34
C MET A 74 -17.46 12.38 -9.42
N ASP A 75 -17.34 13.58 -9.98
CA ASP A 75 -16.96 14.81 -9.26
C ASP A 75 -18.02 15.89 -9.51
N THR A 76 -18.02 16.95 -8.72
CA THR A 76 -18.91 18.09 -8.89
C THR A 76 -18.24 19.17 -9.71
N THR A 77 -18.97 19.73 -10.68
CA THR A 77 -18.46 20.75 -11.61
C THR A 77 -18.21 22.11 -10.93
N GLY A 78 -18.76 22.33 -9.72
CA GLY A 78 -18.64 23.56 -8.94
C GLY A 78 -19.99 24.16 -8.57
N PRO A 79 -20.04 25.44 -8.15
CA PRO A 79 -21.28 26.09 -7.70
C PRO A 79 -22.32 26.22 -8.83
N ILE A 80 -23.51 25.71 -8.56
CA ILE A 80 -24.65 25.76 -9.48
C ILE A 80 -25.70 26.81 -9.05
N ALA A 81 -25.57 27.37 -7.84
CA ALA A 81 -26.49 28.36 -7.30
C ALA A 81 -26.37 29.69 -8.04
N ARG A 82 -27.49 30.24 -8.46
CA ARG A 82 -27.59 31.54 -9.13
C ARG A 82 -28.84 32.27 -8.65
N THR A 83 -28.76 33.59 -8.52
CA THR A 83 -29.87 34.45 -8.11
C THR A 83 -30.66 35.02 -9.29
N ASN A 84 -30.19 34.80 -10.52
CA ASN A 84 -30.82 35.35 -11.70
C ASN A 84 -32.10 34.57 -12.02
N THR A 85 -33.27 35.17 -11.61
CA THR A 85 -34.63 34.73 -11.92
C THR A 85 -35.37 35.86 -12.52
N SER A 86 -35.23 36.06 -13.83
CA SER A 86 -36.07 37.01 -14.55
C SER A 86 -37.47 36.43 -14.76
N TYR A 87 -38.51 37.15 -14.32
CA TYR A 87 -39.90 36.78 -14.50
C TYR A 87 -40.52 37.36 -15.80
N ASP A 88 -39.79 38.23 -16.50
CA ASP A 88 -40.25 38.94 -17.70
C ASP A 88 -40.01 38.16 -19.00
N GLY A 89 -39.43 36.97 -18.91
CA GLY A 89 -39.18 36.09 -20.05
C GLY A 89 -37.99 36.48 -20.93
N THR A 90 -37.27 37.56 -20.60
CA THR A 90 -36.13 38.03 -21.38
C THR A 90 -34.87 37.26 -21.11
N ASP A 91 -34.67 36.76 -19.87
CA ASP A 91 -33.51 35.94 -19.49
C ASP A 91 -33.88 34.47 -19.39
N ARG A 92 -33.30 33.68 -20.28
CA ARG A 92 -33.48 32.24 -20.30
C ARG A 92 -32.59 31.58 -19.23
N ARG A 93 -33.19 30.73 -18.39
CA ARG A 93 -32.39 29.88 -17.46
C ARG A 93 -31.44 29.01 -18.27
N ASN A 94 -30.15 29.06 -17.92
CA ASN A 94 -29.12 28.22 -18.53
C ASN A 94 -28.64 27.18 -17.47
N PRO A 95 -29.19 25.98 -17.44
CA PRO A 95 -28.81 24.95 -16.51
C PRO A 95 -27.37 24.48 -16.79
N ILE A 96 -26.64 24.22 -15.74
CA ILE A 96 -25.26 23.68 -15.79
C ILE A 96 -25.29 22.23 -15.33
N ASN A 97 -24.52 21.37 -15.98
CA ASN A 97 -24.33 20.00 -15.52
C ASN A 97 -23.57 20.03 -14.21
N ALA A 98 -24.16 19.49 -13.14
CA ALA A 98 -23.56 19.42 -11.81
C ALA A 98 -22.56 18.27 -11.66
N VAL A 99 -22.52 17.36 -12.62
CA VAL A 99 -21.70 16.13 -12.56
C VAL A 99 -20.61 16.21 -13.62
N ASP A 100 -19.38 16.07 -13.18
CA ASP A 100 -18.20 15.88 -14.03
C ASP A 100 -17.70 14.43 -13.90
N LEU A 101 -17.48 13.77 -15.02
CA LEU A 101 -16.95 12.41 -15.07
C LEU A 101 -15.46 12.49 -15.39
N LYS A 102 -14.63 12.20 -14.41
CA LYS A 102 -13.18 12.11 -14.57
C LYS A 102 -12.76 10.66 -14.63
N SER A 103 -12.03 10.31 -15.65
CA SER A 103 -11.43 9.01 -15.81
C SER A 103 -9.97 9.05 -15.36
N ARG A 104 -9.55 7.98 -14.65
CA ARG A 104 -8.15 7.76 -14.29
C ARG A 104 -7.78 6.32 -14.59
N GLN A 105 -6.69 6.16 -15.30
CA GLN A 105 -6.13 4.83 -15.56
C GLN A 105 -5.40 4.30 -14.32
N TYR A 106 -5.47 2.98 -14.13
CA TYR A 106 -4.65 2.25 -13.18
C TYR A 106 -3.86 1.17 -13.90
N GLN A 107 -2.70 0.83 -13.35
CA GLN A 107 -1.87 -0.28 -13.77
C GLN A 107 -1.40 -1.03 -12.53
N CYS A 108 -1.63 -2.34 -12.50
CA CYS A 108 -1.16 -3.22 -11.44
C CYS A 108 0.20 -3.79 -11.81
N GLU A 109 1.17 -3.61 -10.92
CA GLU A 109 2.51 -4.17 -11.08
C GLU A 109 2.73 -5.29 -10.06
N GLN A 110 3.46 -6.32 -10.46
CA GLN A 110 3.76 -7.45 -9.59
C GLN A 110 4.86 -7.07 -8.60
N VAL A 111 4.61 -7.29 -7.31
CA VAL A 111 5.60 -7.12 -6.24
C VAL A 111 5.76 -8.44 -5.51
N ASN A 112 7.01 -8.91 -5.39
CA ASN A 112 7.35 -10.13 -4.67
C ASN A 112 7.79 -9.78 -3.24
N TYR A 113 7.33 -10.59 -2.28
CA TYR A 113 7.68 -10.46 -0.86
C TYR A 113 8.42 -11.73 -0.43
N ASP A 114 9.73 -11.74 -0.61
CA ASP A 114 10.57 -12.88 -0.29
C ASP A 114 10.96 -12.87 1.19
N THR A 115 10.76 -13.96 1.89
CA THR A 115 11.12 -14.11 3.29
C THR A 115 11.72 -15.47 3.57
N PHE A 116 12.56 -15.56 4.60
CA PHE A 116 13.09 -16.81 5.11
C PHE A 116 13.13 -16.80 6.64
N ILE A 117 13.14 -17.96 7.24
CA ILE A 117 13.30 -18.16 8.68
C ILE A 117 14.55 -19.04 8.89
N SER A 118 15.49 -18.55 9.66
CA SER A 118 16.69 -19.34 9.97
C SER A 118 16.38 -20.47 10.97
N TYR A 119 17.14 -21.57 10.91
CA TYR A 119 16.96 -22.70 11.84
C TYR A 119 17.06 -22.31 13.32
N PRO A 120 18.00 -21.45 13.76
CA PRO A 120 18.04 -21.00 15.15
C PRO A 120 16.79 -20.20 15.57
N GLN A 121 16.24 -19.39 14.67
CA GLN A 121 14.98 -18.69 14.93
C GLN A 121 13.81 -19.66 15.03
N LEU A 122 13.77 -20.66 14.15
CA LEU A 122 12.75 -21.69 14.17
C LEU A 122 12.79 -22.48 15.49
N ASP A 123 13.98 -22.87 15.96
CA ASP A 123 14.17 -23.59 17.23
C ASP A 123 13.73 -22.75 18.44
N ALA A 124 14.13 -21.47 18.48
CA ALA A 124 13.74 -20.57 19.55
C ALA A 124 12.22 -20.39 19.67
N TRP A 125 11.53 -20.33 18.54
CA TRP A 125 10.08 -20.11 18.49
C TRP A 125 9.24 -21.39 18.54
N ALA A 126 9.82 -22.55 18.23
CA ALA A 126 9.13 -23.85 18.26
C ALA A 126 8.62 -24.26 19.66
N ALA A 127 9.16 -23.65 20.73
CA ALA A 127 8.65 -23.84 22.08
C ALA A 127 7.24 -23.26 22.31
N HIS A 128 6.82 -22.29 21.50
CA HIS A 128 5.51 -21.66 21.63
C HIS A 128 4.41 -22.43 20.89
N ASN A 129 3.26 -22.59 21.53
CA ASN A 129 2.12 -23.31 20.94
C ASN A 129 1.48 -22.57 19.75
N ASP A 130 1.59 -21.25 19.71
CA ASP A 130 1.03 -20.36 18.69
C ASP A 130 2.03 -19.98 17.58
N PHE A 131 3.13 -20.74 17.44
CA PHE A 131 4.21 -20.55 16.50
C PHE A 131 3.74 -20.21 15.08
N GLN A 132 2.83 -21.01 14.51
CA GLN A 132 2.34 -20.83 13.15
C GLN A 132 1.58 -19.50 12.97
N THR A 133 0.74 -19.15 13.94
CA THR A 133 -0.04 -17.92 13.92
C THR A 133 0.85 -16.69 14.02
N ARG A 134 1.87 -16.75 14.89
CA ARG A 134 2.83 -15.65 15.06
C ARG A 134 3.63 -15.38 13.79
N ILE A 135 4.14 -16.41 13.13
CA ILE A 135 4.88 -16.24 11.87
C ILE A 135 4.01 -15.59 10.82
N SER A 136 2.81 -16.15 10.60
CA SER A 136 1.89 -15.62 9.59
C SER A 136 1.49 -14.15 9.90
N ALA A 137 1.27 -13.80 11.16
CA ALA A 137 0.97 -12.45 11.57
C ALA A 137 2.14 -11.48 11.34
N GLN A 138 3.38 -11.91 11.62
CA GLN A 138 4.58 -11.09 11.38
C GLN A 138 4.81 -10.84 9.90
N ILE A 139 4.63 -11.86 9.05
CA ILE A 139 4.74 -11.71 7.60
C ILE A 139 3.67 -10.73 7.09
N ALA A 140 2.41 -10.90 7.49
CA ALA A 140 1.33 -10.01 7.09
C ALA A 140 1.58 -8.54 7.52
N ARG A 141 2.12 -8.35 8.73
CA ARG A 141 2.49 -7.02 9.23
C ARG A 141 3.64 -6.41 8.42
N GLN A 142 4.68 -7.18 8.09
CA GLN A 142 5.80 -6.68 7.30
C GLN A 142 5.34 -6.28 5.90
N VAL A 143 4.51 -7.09 5.25
CA VAL A 143 3.91 -6.74 3.94
C VAL A 143 3.12 -5.42 4.02
N ALA A 144 2.36 -5.20 5.09
CA ALA A 144 1.65 -3.94 5.28
C ALA A 144 2.59 -2.74 5.46
N LEU A 145 3.67 -2.90 6.22
CA LEU A 145 4.68 -1.85 6.43
C LEU A 145 5.41 -1.51 5.11
N ASP A 146 5.76 -2.52 4.33
CA ASP A 146 6.40 -2.33 3.02
C ASP A 146 5.46 -1.61 2.04
N ARG A 147 4.17 -1.94 2.04
CA ARG A 147 3.15 -1.23 1.25
C ARG A 147 3.01 0.23 1.65
N ILE A 148 3.06 0.53 2.95
CA ILE A 148 3.07 1.90 3.45
C ILE A 148 4.34 2.62 2.98
N MET A 149 5.50 1.97 3.11
CA MET A 149 6.78 2.53 2.68
C MET A 149 6.79 2.86 1.19
N ILE A 150 6.33 1.95 0.33
CA ILE A 150 6.16 2.16 -1.10
C ILE A 150 5.14 3.28 -1.36
N GLY A 151 4.02 3.30 -0.64
CA GLY A 151 2.99 4.31 -0.80
C GLY A 151 3.49 5.74 -0.59
N PHE A 152 4.38 5.94 0.37
CA PHE A 152 4.94 7.27 0.66
C PHE A 152 6.20 7.59 -0.14
N ASN A 153 7.06 6.63 -0.41
CA ASN A 153 8.38 6.87 -0.99
C ASN A 153 8.53 6.42 -2.44
N GLY A 154 7.62 5.59 -2.97
CA GLY A 154 7.70 5.05 -4.32
C GLY A 154 7.67 6.14 -5.38
N THR A 155 8.63 6.13 -6.28
CA THR A 155 8.76 7.10 -7.39
C THR A 155 8.65 6.45 -8.76
N SER A 156 9.00 5.16 -8.86
CA SER A 156 9.03 4.44 -10.12
C SER A 156 8.80 2.94 -9.90
N HIS A 157 8.59 2.21 -11.00
CA HIS A 157 8.61 0.76 -11.02
C HIS A 157 9.80 0.30 -11.86
N ALA A 158 10.74 -0.41 -11.24
CA ALA A 158 11.87 -1.02 -11.92
C ALA A 158 11.60 -2.52 -12.12
N GLU A 159 11.94 -3.05 -13.28
CA GLU A 159 11.85 -4.50 -13.55
C GLU A 159 12.66 -5.32 -12.53
N LYS A 160 13.77 -4.77 -12.06
CA LYS A 160 14.60 -5.31 -10.98
C LYS A 160 14.94 -4.22 -9.99
N SER A 161 14.29 -4.26 -8.83
CA SER A 161 14.54 -3.31 -7.75
C SER A 161 15.93 -3.47 -7.12
N ASN A 162 16.51 -2.36 -6.66
CA ASN A 162 17.83 -2.34 -6.02
C ASN A 162 17.75 -1.77 -4.59
N PHE A 163 17.67 -2.66 -3.62
CA PHE A 163 17.57 -2.28 -2.20
C PHE A 163 18.83 -1.56 -1.67
N SER A 164 19.99 -1.74 -2.28
CA SER A 164 21.23 -1.10 -1.82
C SER A 164 21.19 0.42 -2.03
N THR A 165 20.60 0.87 -3.14
CA THR A 165 20.44 2.29 -3.47
C THR A 165 19.09 2.85 -3.02
N ASN A 166 18.03 2.03 -3.04
CA ASN A 166 16.65 2.43 -2.76
C ASN A 166 16.14 1.78 -1.46
N LYS A 167 16.73 2.15 -0.33
CA LYS A 167 16.42 1.57 0.99
C LYS A 167 14.98 1.80 1.45
N LEU A 168 14.29 2.80 0.91
CA LEU A 168 12.90 3.11 1.19
C LEU A 168 11.94 2.58 0.10
N LEU A 169 12.38 1.58 -0.68
CA LEU A 169 11.60 0.92 -1.73
C LEU A 169 11.08 1.89 -2.82
N GLN A 170 11.89 2.92 -3.17
CA GLN A 170 11.49 3.98 -4.10
C GLN A 170 11.27 3.48 -5.53
N ASP A 171 11.92 2.38 -5.91
CA ASP A 171 11.93 1.79 -7.26
C ASP A 171 11.02 0.56 -7.40
N VAL A 172 10.26 0.21 -6.36
CA VAL A 172 9.38 -0.98 -6.39
C VAL A 172 8.06 -0.68 -7.09
N ASN A 173 7.43 0.43 -6.77
CA ASN A 173 6.21 0.89 -7.45
C ASN A 173 5.98 2.38 -7.22
N VAL A 174 5.15 2.98 -8.07
CA VAL A 174 4.74 4.39 -7.94
C VAL A 174 3.82 4.54 -6.73
N GLY A 175 4.21 5.40 -5.79
CA GLY A 175 3.49 5.62 -4.54
C GLY A 175 2.43 6.73 -4.61
N TRP A 176 1.69 6.89 -3.50
CA TRP A 176 0.60 7.87 -3.40
C TRP A 176 1.07 9.30 -3.57
N LEU A 177 2.21 9.67 -2.99
CA LEU A 177 2.75 11.03 -3.09
C LEU A 177 3.18 11.35 -4.51
N GLU A 178 3.76 10.39 -5.22
CA GLU A 178 4.16 10.59 -6.63
C GLU A 178 2.94 10.74 -7.53
N HIS A 179 1.89 9.97 -7.29
CA HIS A 179 0.61 10.17 -7.98
C HIS A 179 0.00 11.56 -7.71
N ILE A 180 0.17 12.12 -6.51
CA ILE A 180 -0.28 13.50 -6.21
C ILE A 180 0.59 14.52 -6.95
N ARG A 181 1.91 14.36 -6.95
CA ARG A 181 2.83 15.26 -7.68
C ARG A 181 2.53 15.29 -9.17
N THR A 182 2.26 14.13 -9.76
CA THR A 182 2.00 14.01 -11.20
C THR A 182 0.59 14.48 -11.58
N ASN A 183 -0.45 14.06 -10.83
CA ASN A 183 -1.84 14.27 -11.24
C ASN A 183 -2.52 15.48 -10.60
N ALA A 184 -1.91 16.06 -9.56
CA ALA A 184 -2.47 17.17 -8.80
C ALA A 184 -1.37 18.13 -8.32
N SER A 185 -0.47 18.53 -9.19
CA SER A 185 0.69 19.39 -8.89
C SER A 185 0.32 20.70 -8.19
N ALA A 186 -0.87 21.24 -8.47
CA ALA A 186 -1.38 22.42 -7.77
C ALA A 186 -1.61 22.24 -6.26
N ARG A 187 -1.66 21.00 -5.77
CA ARG A 187 -1.77 20.66 -4.35
C ARG A 187 -0.42 20.44 -3.68
N VAL A 188 0.66 20.53 -4.44
CA VAL A 188 2.03 20.31 -3.94
C VAL A 188 2.68 21.65 -3.69
N MET A 189 3.11 21.88 -2.46
CA MET A 189 3.89 23.06 -2.10
C MET A 189 5.36 22.75 -2.36
N ASN A 190 5.95 23.46 -3.32
CA ASN A 190 7.37 23.38 -3.63
C ASN A 190 8.12 24.52 -2.93
N ASP A 191 9.40 24.31 -2.63
CA ASP A 191 10.31 25.33 -2.13
C ASP A 191 9.86 25.99 -0.82
N VAL A 192 9.32 25.19 0.12
CA VAL A 192 8.96 25.65 1.44
C VAL A 192 10.24 25.95 2.23
N THR A 193 10.53 27.23 2.42
CA THR A 193 11.63 27.66 3.28
C THR A 193 11.12 27.81 4.71
N LEU A 194 11.68 27.06 5.65
CA LEU A 194 11.40 27.25 7.06
C LEU A 194 12.15 28.49 7.55
N THR A 195 11.43 29.41 8.16
CA THR A 195 12.02 30.60 8.77
C THR A 195 12.44 30.31 10.21
N SER A 196 13.69 30.61 10.54
CA SER A 196 14.14 30.66 11.92
C SER A 196 13.73 32.00 12.56
N ARG A 197 13.42 31.98 13.84
CA ARG A 197 13.19 33.17 14.62
C ARG A 197 14.41 33.51 15.48
N ASN A 198 14.73 34.78 15.59
CA ASN A 198 15.74 35.29 16.51
C ASN A 198 15.24 35.19 17.97
N MET A 199 16.13 35.37 18.94
CA MET A 199 15.78 35.37 20.37
C MET A 199 14.75 36.44 20.75
N ASP A 200 14.67 37.54 20.00
CA ASP A 200 13.68 38.62 20.15
C ASP A 200 12.34 38.32 19.45
N ASN A 201 12.16 37.10 19.00
CA ASN A 201 10.98 36.62 18.26
C ASN A 201 10.76 37.27 16.87
N THR A 202 11.71 38.03 16.35
CA THR A 202 11.70 38.57 14.99
C THR A 202 12.06 37.46 13.98
N VAL A 203 11.60 37.59 12.74
CA VAL A 203 11.89 36.63 11.68
C VAL A 203 13.32 36.82 11.17
N ALA A 204 14.19 35.82 11.39
CA ALA A 204 15.59 35.87 10.95
C ALA A 204 15.73 35.89 9.43
N HIS A 205 14.87 35.14 8.73
CA HIS A 205 14.79 35.10 7.26
C HIS A 205 13.35 35.01 6.84
N ALA A 206 12.91 35.89 5.96
CA ALA A 206 11.58 35.83 5.37
C ALA A 206 11.53 34.68 4.36
N GLY A 207 10.86 33.62 4.72
CA GLY A 207 10.53 32.51 3.80
C GLY A 207 9.24 32.79 3.03
N LYS A 208 8.98 31.99 2.02
CA LYS A 208 7.81 32.12 1.14
C LYS A 208 6.46 32.04 1.88
N TYR A 209 6.44 31.49 3.11
CA TYR A 209 5.25 31.29 3.95
C TYR A 209 5.45 31.82 5.38
N ALA A 210 6.34 32.79 5.55
CA ALA A 210 6.48 33.50 6.82
C ALA A 210 5.34 34.54 6.94
N ASN A 211 4.36 34.23 7.78
CA ASN A 211 3.35 35.15 8.30
C ASN A 211 3.54 35.30 9.80
#